data_4cf4375ec0707c61dd221423307161ca
#
_entry.id   4cf4375ec0707c61dd221423307161ca
#
_cell.length_a   1.000
_cell.length_b   1.000
_cell.length_c   1.000
_cell.angle_alpha   90.00
_cell.angle_beta   90.00
_cell.angle_gamma   90.00
#
_symmetry.space_group_name_H-M   'P 1'
#
loop_
_entity.id
_entity.type
_entity.pdbx_description
1 polymer ?
#
loop_
_entity_poly.entity_id
_entity_poly.type
_entity_poly.pdbx_seq_one_letter_code
_entity_poly.pdbx_strand_id
1 'polypeptide(L)'
;MKLQVDPGHYFNKSYDTKERFISYWHQINEIMELNPKKVLEIGVGNGFVSKYLKERGVNVITLDIDERLKPDAVGSVLDIPFSESSFDVVTCYEVLEHLPYENFKKALSEIFRVSKSYAILSLPDASRVYRLYVHIPKVGIIKKLIPLPRYDRRIHKFDGEHYWEIGKAGYPLNKITKDIESVRFNIVKTYRVFEYPYHRFFVLKK
;
A
#
# COMPACT_ATOMS: atom_id res chain seq x y z
N MET A 1 15.68 7.66 9.82
CA MET A 1 15.38 6.33 9.24
C MET A 1 16.48 6.00 8.26
N LYS A 2 16.93 4.74 8.17
CA LYS A 2 18.00 4.36 7.24
C LYS A 2 17.37 4.01 5.89
N LEU A 3 17.93 4.53 4.79
CA LEU A 3 17.54 4.14 3.43
C LEU A 3 17.86 2.65 3.24
N GLN A 4 16.91 1.87 2.77
CA GLN A 4 17.05 0.41 2.63
C GLN A 4 17.31 0.01 1.18
N VAL A 5 16.84 0.81 0.23
CA VAL A 5 16.87 0.50 -1.19
C VAL A 5 17.60 1.60 -1.95
N ASP A 6 18.46 1.21 -2.90
CA ASP A 6 19.07 2.17 -3.83
C ASP A 6 18.04 2.63 -4.87
N PRO A 7 17.99 3.91 -5.26
CA PRO A 7 17.05 4.42 -6.27
C PRO A 7 17.07 3.65 -7.60
N GLY A 8 18.23 3.12 -8.01
CA GLY A 8 18.34 2.29 -9.21
C GLY A 8 17.48 1.04 -9.20
N HIS A 9 17.09 0.56 -8.01
CA HIS A 9 16.17 -0.56 -7.85
C HIS A 9 14.82 -0.29 -8.54
N TYR A 10 14.26 0.91 -8.36
CA TYR A 10 12.95 1.30 -8.90
C TYR A 10 12.93 1.49 -10.42
N PHE A 11 14.10 1.62 -11.04
CA PHE A 11 14.26 1.83 -12.49
C PHE A 11 14.87 0.60 -13.21
N ASN A 12 15.00 -0.51 -12.50
CA ASN A 12 15.47 -1.75 -13.09
C ASN A 12 14.32 -2.48 -13.79
N LYS A 13 14.59 -3.09 -14.96
CA LYS A 13 13.62 -3.89 -15.70
C LYS A 13 12.99 -5.02 -14.87
N SER A 14 13.71 -5.56 -13.89
CA SER A 14 13.19 -6.58 -12.96
C SER A 14 12.15 -6.03 -11.97
N TYR A 15 12.10 -4.72 -11.75
CA TYR A 15 11.10 -4.07 -10.91
C TYR A 15 9.76 -3.91 -11.63
N ASP A 16 9.78 -3.57 -12.92
CA ASP A 16 8.61 -3.32 -13.74
C ASP A 16 8.03 -4.62 -14.33
N THR A 17 7.59 -5.51 -13.44
CA THR A 17 6.91 -6.75 -13.84
C THR A 17 5.45 -6.50 -14.20
N LYS A 18 4.83 -7.46 -14.91
CA LYS A 18 3.39 -7.42 -15.22
C LYS A 18 2.54 -7.29 -13.96
N GLU A 19 2.91 -8.03 -12.91
CA GLU A 19 2.24 -8.02 -11.62
C GLU A 19 2.31 -6.64 -10.96
N ARG A 20 3.45 -5.94 -11.09
CA ARG A 20 3.62 -4.57 -10.61
C ARG A 20 2.70 -3.60 -11.35
N PHE A 21 2.59 -3.70 -12.67
CA PHE A 21 1.66 -2.87 -13.45
C PHE A 21 0.20 -3.13 -13.08
N ILE A 22 -0.17 -4.37 -12.78
CA ILE A 22 -1.51 -4.68 -12.27
C ILE A 22 -1.72 -4.00 -10.90
N SER A 23 -0.71 -4.00 -10.03
CA SER A 23 -0.79 -3.26 -8.76
C SER A 23 -0.95 -1.75 -8.98
N TYR A 24 -0.19 -1.14 -9.91
CA TYR A 24 -0.37 0.27 -10.26
C TYR A 24 -1.79 0.56 -10.76
N TRP A 25 -2.36 -0.34 -11.57
CA TRP A 25 -3.75 -0.19 -11.99
C TRP A 25 -4.69 -0.12 -10.79
N HIS A 26 -4.55 -1.01 -9.81
CA HIS A 26 -5.36 -0.98 -8.59
C HIS A 26 -5.13 0.30 -7.77
N GLN A 27 -3.90 0.76 -7.63
CA GLN A 27 -3.58 2.01 -6.94
C GLN A 27 -4.29 3.19 -7.59
N ILE A 28 -4.19 3.32 -8.91
CA ILE A 28 -4.83 4.38 -9.68
C ILE A 28 -6.35 4.28 -9.59
N ASN A 29 -6.92 3.08 -9.78
CA ASN A 29 -8.36 2.86 -9.77
C ASN A 29 -8.99 3.24 -8.42
N GLU A 30 -8.40 2.79 -7.30
CA GLU A 30 -8.93 3.13 -5.96
C GLU A 30 -8.89 4.64 -5.70
N ILE A 31 -7.87 5.36 -6.18
CA ILE A 31 -7.81 6.81 -6.07
C ILE A 31 -8.89 7.46 -6.93
N MET A 32 -9.00 7.05 -8.20
CA MET A 32 -9.95 7.65 -9.15
C MET A 32 -11.42 7.42 -8.75
N GLU A 33 -11.74 6.26 -8.16
CA GLU A 33 -13.09 5.98 -7.62
C GLU A 33 -13.50 6.95 -6.50
N LEU A 34 -12.54 7.47 -5.73
CA LEU A 34 -12.81 8.45 -4.68
C LEU A 34 -12.90 9.89 -5.20
N ASN A 35 -12.54 10.14 -6.46
CA ASN A 35 -12.58 11.44 -7.12
C ASN A 35 -11.96 12.59 -6.29
N PRO A 36 -10.74 12.47 -5.77
CA PRO A 36 -10.13 13.46 -4.91
C PRO A 36 -9.66 14.68 -5.70
N LYS A 37 -9.67 15.86 -5.05
CA LYS A 37 -9.03 17.06 -5.59
C LYS A 37 -7.53 17.09 -5.29
N LYS A 38 -7.14 16.60 -4.09
CA LYS A 38 -5.76 16.66 -3.62
C LYS A 38 -5.36 15.34 -2.95
N VAL A 39 -4.27 14.76 -3.42
CA VAL A 39 -3.73 13.48 -2.96
C VAL A 39 -2.32 13.67 -2.39
N LEU A 40 -2.00 13.00 -1.28
CA LEU A 40 -0.62 12.79 -0.84
C LEU A 40 -0.23 11.34 -1.17
N GLU A 41 0.82 11.16 -1.95
CA GLU A 41 1.44 9.84 -2.16
C GLU A 41 2.70 9.72 -1.30
N ILE A 42 2.69 8.76 -0.37
CA ILE A 42 3.82 8.44 0.51
C ILE A 42 4.55 7.24 -0.05
N GLY A 43 5.85 7.40 -0.35
CA GLY A 43 6.66 6.40 -1.04
C GLY A 43 6.54 6.55 -2.55
N VAL A 44 7.43 7.33 -3.16
CA VAL A 44 7.35 7.70 -4.60
C VAL A 44 7.71 6.54 -5.52
N GLY A 45 8.68 5.71 -5.12
CA GLY A 45 9.20 4.66 -5.98
C GLY A 45 9.71 5.22 -7.33
N ASN A 46 9.23 4.66 -8.46
CA ASN A 46 9.55 5.16 -9.80
C ASN A 46 8.68 6.37 -10.26
N GLY A 47 7.73 6.81 -9.42
CA GLY A 47 6.84 7.92 -9.71
C GLY A 47 5.79 7.64 -10.79
N PHE A 48 5.56 6.38 -11.16
CA PHE A 48 4.60 6.03 -12.23
C PHE A 48 3.18 6.48 -11.88
N VAL A 49 2.72 6.18 -10.66
CA VAL A 49 1.34 6.47 -10.22
C VAL A 49 1.11 7.97 -10.10
N SER A 50 2.00 8.70 -9.42
CA SER A 50 1.87 10.15 -9.27
C SER A 50 1.91 10.89 -10.61
N LYS A 51 2.80 10.50 -11.53
CA LYS A 51 2.88 11.09 -12.86
C LYS A 51 1.59 10.88 -13.64
N TYR A 52 1.10 9.64 -13.70
CA TYR A 52 -0.14 9.32 -14.39
C TYR A 52 -1.33 10.10 -13.82
N LEU A 53 -1.46 10.20 -12.51
CA LEU A 53 -2.55 10.94 -11.86
C LEU A 53 -2.45 12.45 -12.13
N LYS A 54 -1.23 13.02 -12.10
CA LYS A 54 -0.98 14.44 -12.46
C LYS A 54 -1.43 14.73 -13.90
N GLU A 55 -1.11 13.84 -14.85
CA GLU A 55 -1.55 13.94 -16.26
C GLU A 55 -3.08 13.84 -16.39
N ARG A 56 -3.75 13.13 -15.47
CA ARG A 56 -5.22 13.06 -15.40
C ARG A 56 -5.86 14.25 -14.67
N GLY A 57 -5.06 15.26 -14.28
CA GLY A 57 -5.54 16.48 -13.64
C GLY A 57 -5.74 16.36 -12.12
N VAL A 58 -5.29 15.30 -11.48
CA VAL A 58 -5.32 15.17 -10.02
C VAL A 58 -4.13 15.93 -9.42
N ASN A 59 -4.37 16.77 -8.42
CA ASN A 59 -3.30 17.44 -7.69
C ASN A 59 -2.62 16.44 -6.72
N VAL A 60 -1.51 15.87 -7.13
CA VAL A 60 -0.73 14.90 -6.33
C VAL A 60 0.52 15.58 -5.80
N ILE A 61 0.70 15.52 -4.49
CA ILE A 61 1.95 15.85 -3.78
C ILE A 61 2.58 14.53 -3.37
N THR A 62 3.89 14.41 -3.62
CA THR A 62 4.66 13.21 -3.26
C THR A 62 5.52 13.45 -2.04
N LEU A 63 5.61 12.47 -1.14
CA LEU A 63 6.47 12.47 0.03
C LEU A 63 7.35 11.21 0.02
N ASP A 64 8.64 11.37 0.15
CA ASP A 64 9.58 10.26 0.32
C ASP A 64 10.69 10.65 1.29
N ILE A 65 11.30 9.65 1.90
CA ILE A 65 12.47 9.84 2.75
C ILE A 65 13.76 9.99 1.93
N ASP A 66 13.77 9.46 0.70
CA ASP A 66 14.91 9.51 -0.20
C ASP A 66 14.80 10.70 -1.17
N GLU A 67 15.57 11.76 -0.90
CA GLU A 67 15.64 12.94 -1.74
C GLU A 67 16.07 12.62 -3.19
N ARG A 68 16.83 11.53 -3.41
CA ARG A 68 17.30 11.12 -4.73
C ARG A 68 16.17 10.70 -5.66
N LEU A 69 14.99 10.30 -5.11
CA LEU A 69 13.77 10.02 -5.87
C LEU A 69 13.02 11.29 -6.29
N LYS A 70 13.50 12.47 -5.87
CA LYS A 70 12.94 13.79 -6.20
C LYS A 70 11.45 13.91 -5.87
N PRO A 71 11.03 13.62 -4.64
CA PRO A 71 9.66 13.87 -4.20
C PRO A 71 9.39 15.39 -4.13
N ASP A 72 8.11 15.78 -4.13
CA ASP A 72 7.69 17.17 -3.90
C ASP A 72 8.03 17.64 -2.47
N ALA A 73 8.08 16.70 -1.50
CA ALA A 73 8.54 16.93 -0.13
C ALA A 73 9.41 15.77 0.36
N VAL A 74 10.51 16.07 1.03
CA VAL A 74 11.34 15.07 1.70
C VAL A 74 10.87 14.94 3.15
N GLY A 75 10.58 13.72 3.59
CA GLY A 75 10.10 13.49 4.96
C GLY A 75 9.75 12.04 5.25
N SER A 76 9.50 11.76 6.52
CA SER A 76 9.15 10.43 7.00
C SER A 76 7.64 10.29 7.20
N VAL A 77 7.09 9.10 6.92
CA VAL A 77 5.72 8.74 7.28
C VAL A 77 5.47 8.76 8.80
N LEU A 78 6.55 8.78 9.62
CA LEU A 78 6.46 8.91 11.08
C LEU A 78 6.35 10.35 11.57
N ASP A 79 6.55 11.32 10.68
CA ASP A 79 6.48 12.76 10.96
C ASP A 79 6.25 13.48 9.63
N ILE A 80 4.99 13.53 9.21
CA ILE A 80 4.58 14.05 7.88
C ILE A 80 4.56 15.58 7.94
N PRO A 81 5.34 16.31 7.10
CA PRO A 81 5.52 17.76 7.20
C PRO A 81 4.35 18.57 6.61
N PHE A 82 3.13 18.12 6.84
CA PHE A 82 1.89 18.79 6.40
C PHE A 82 0.91 18.94 7.56
N SER A 83 0.05 19.94 7.48
CA SER A 83 -0.97 20.20 8.48
C SER A 83 -2.06 19.12 8.50
N GLU A 84 -2.80 19.04 9.59
CA GLU A 84 -3.95 18.15 9.72
C GLU A 84 -4.96 18.40 8.58
N SER A 85 -5.59 17.32 8.09
CA SER A 85 -6.66 17.36 7.10
C SER A 85 -6.29 18.13 5.81
N SER A 86 -5.03 18.01 5.37
CA SER A 86 -4.50 18.74 4.20
C SER A 86 -4.78 18.04 2.85
N PHE A 87 -5.16 16.76 2.87
CA PHE A 87 -5.33 15.95 1.67
C PHE A 87 -6.65 15.18 1.69
N ASP A 88 -7.39 15.21 0.58
CA ASP A 88 -8.65 14.46 0.47
C ASP A 88 -8.42 12.96 0.60
N VAL A 89 -7.32 12.48 -0.01
CA VAL A 89 -6.85 11.09 0.05
C VAL A 89 -5.35 11.07 0.33
N VAL A 90 -4.93 10.18 1.24
CA VAL A 90 -3.52 9.87 1.49
C VAL A 90 -3.25 8.44 1.07
N THR A 91 -2.23 8.20 0.25
CA THR A 91 -1.85 6.87 -0.20
C THR A 91 -0.48 6.47 0.34
N CYS A 92 -0.33 5.19 0.70
CA CYS A 92 0.91 4.63 1.22
C CYS A 92 1.00 3.17 0.77
N TYR A 93 1.75 2.91 -0.31
CA TYR A 93 1.79 1.61 -0.97
C TYR A 93 3.13 0.93 -0.78
N GLU A 94 3.14 -0.25 -0.13
CA GLU A 94 4.35 -1.04 0.12
C GLU A 94 5.47 -0.18 0.76
N VAL A 95 5.12 0.48 1.89
CA VAL A 95 6.05 1.35 2.64
C VAL A 95 6.10 0.96 4.12
N LEU A 96 4.95 0.63 4.72
CA LEU A 96 4.87 0.49 6.18
C LEU A 96 5.57 -0.76 6.70
N GLU A 97 5.72 -1.78 5.88
CA GLU A 97 6.50 -3.00 6.16
C GLU A 97 8.02 -2.74 6.23
N HIS A 98 8.49 -1.65 5.65
CA HIS A 98 9.87 -1.19 5.75
C HIS A 98 10.19 -0.50 7.09
N LEU A 99 9.19 -0.39 7.97
CA LEU A 99 9.34 0.08 9.34
C LEU A 99 9.27 -1.08 10.34
N PRO A 100 10.02 -1.03 11.46
CA PRO A 100 9.74 -1.90 12.59
C PRO A 100 8.27 -1.77 13.01
N TYR A 101 7.63 -2.91 13.31
CA TYR A 101 6.17 -2.96 13.52
C TYR A 101 5.69 -2.06 14.69
N GLU A 102 6.52 -1.80 15.67
CA GLU A 102 6.23 -0.86 16.75
C GLU A 102 5.90 0.55 16.25
N ASN A 103 6.41 0.92 15.08
CA ASN A 103 6.15 2.22 14.45
C ASN A 103 4.88 2.24 13.61
N PHE A 104 4.23 1.09 13.36
CA PHE A 104 3.08 0.98 12.46
C PHE A 104 1.93 1.90 12.89
N LYS A 105 1.56 1.89 14.17
CA LYS A 105 0.48 2.75 14.69
C LYS A 105 0.83 4.24 14.63
N LYS A 106 2.09 4.60 14.87
CA LYS A 106 2.54 5.99 14.74
C LYS A 106 2.40 6.47 13.30
N ALA A 107 2.85 5.67 12.32
CA ALA A 107 2.69 5.98 10.90
C ALA A 107 1.21 6.12 10.52
N LEU A 108 0.36 5.19 10.96
CA LEU A 108 -1.09 5.28 10.74
C LEU A 108 -1.71 6.54 11.35
N SER A 109 -1.25 6.95 12.53
CA SER A 109 -1.74 8.18 13.18
C SER A 109 -1.37 9.43 12.40
N GLU A 110 -0.18 9.48 11.82
CA GLU A 110 0.24 10.58 10.94
C GLU A 110 -0.56 10.59 9.63
N ILE A 111 -0.75 9.41 9.00
CA ILE A 111 -1.61 9.27 7.82
C ILE A 111 -3.04 9.73 8.16
N PHE A 112 -3.60 9.33 9.30
CA PHE A 112 -4.91 9.79 9.76
C PHE A 112 -4.94 11.29 9.96
N ARG A 113 -3.92 11.86 10.61
CA ARG A 113 -3.84 13.28 10.90
C ARG A 113 -3.93 14.13 9.63
N VAL A 114 -3.12 13.80 8.61
CA VAL A 114 -3.07 14.60 7.37
C VAL A 114 -4.18 14.28 6.38
N SER A 115 -4.88 13.15 6.54
CA SER A 115 -6.05 12.80 5.73
C SER A 115 -7.25 13.64 6.13
N LYS A 116 -8.04 14.09 5.14
CA LYS A 116 -9.33 14.72 5.33
C LYS A 116 -10.47 13.70 5.33
N SER A 117 -10.44 12.75 4.43
CA SER A 117 -11.55 11.82 4.22
C SER A 117 -11.11 10.36 4.11
N TYR A 118 -10.06 10.06 3.35
CA TYR A 118 -9.67 8.68 3.06
C TYR A 118 -8.16 8.48 3.13
N ALA A 119 -7.77 7.24 3.42
CA ALA A 119 -6.43 6.75 3.15
C ALA A 119 -6.50 5.42 2.39
N ILE A 120 -5.52 5.15 1.53
CA ILE A 120 -5.40 3.88 0.82
C ILE A 120 -4.01 3.32 1.10
N LEU A 121 -3.98 2.11 1.63
CA LEU A 121 -2.73 1.41 1.91
C LEU A 121 -2.62 0.16 1.04
N SER A 122 -1.41 -0.23 0.67
CA SER A 122 -1.12 -1.62 0.32
C SER A 122 -0.01 -2.17 1.20
N LEU A 123 -0.12 -3.46 1.50
CA LEU A 123 0.80 -4.18 2.37
C LEU A 123 1.06 -5.58 1.82
N PRO A 124 2.26 -6.15 2.02
CA PRO A 124 2.56 -7.51 1.63
C PRO A 124 1.75 -8.52 2.46
N ASP A 125 1.07 -9.44 1.77
CA ASP A 125 0.32 -10.55 2.38
C ASP A 125 0.88 -11.89 1.93
N ALA A 126 1.72 -12.48 2.78
CA ALA A 126 2.36 -13.76 2.56
C ALA A 126 1.46 -14.98 2.83
N SER A 127 0.16 -14.76 3.12
CA SER A 127 -0.78 -15.86 3.30
C SER A 127 -0.95 -16.64 2.00
N ARG A 128 -0.87 -17.98 2.09
CA ARG A 128 -1.00 -18.83 0.92
C ARG A 128 -2.44 -18.87 0.40
N VAL A 129 -2.58 -18.76 -0.92
CA VAL A 129 -3.87 -18.89 -1.61
C VAL A 129 -3.70 -19.62 -2.94
N TYR A 130 -4.74 -20.34 -3.36
CA TYR A 130 -4.89 -20.75 -4.74
C TYR A 130 -5.71 -19.72 -5.51
N ARG A 131 -5.29 -19.44 -6.75
CA ARG A 131 -6.06 -18.64 -7.69
C ARG A 131 -6.94 -19.55 -8.54
N LEU A 132 -8.24 -19.44 -8.38
CA LEU A 132 -9.21 -20.09 -9.25
C LEU A 132 -9.68 -19.07 -10.29
N TYR A 133 -9.45 -19.38 -11.56
CA TYR A 133 -9.93 -18.62 -12.71
C TYR A 133 -10.70 -19.55 -13.62
N VAL A 134 -11.97 -19.29 -13.82
CA VAL A 134 -12.85 -20.07 -14.72
C VAL A 134 -13.57 -19.10 -15.64
N HIS A 135 -13.42 -19.29 -16.94
CA HIS A 135 -14.21 -18.60 -17.95
C HIS A 135 -15.27 -19.56 -18.49
N ILE A 136 -16.55 -19.24 -18.24
CA ILE A 136 -17.68 -20.03 -18.72
C ILE A 136 -18.31 -19.23 -19.86
N PRO A 137 -18.28 -19.73 -21.12
CA PRO A 137 -18.93 -19.08 -22.25
C PRO A 137 -20.38 -18.70 -21.92
N LYS A 138 -20.78 -17.47 -22.27
CA LYS A 138 -22.11 -16.87 -22.00
C LYS A 138 -22.44 -16.57 -20.53
N VAL A 139 -21.70 -17.09 -19.55
CA VAL A 139 -21.89 -16.82 -18.13
C VAL A 139 -20.93 -15.76 -17.60
N GLY A 140 -19.68 -15.81 -18.08
CA GLY A 140 -18.66 -14.84 -17.69
C GLY A 140 -17.46 -15.46 -16.98
N ILE A 141 -16.72 -14.62 -16.26
CA ILE A 141 -15.49 -15.00 -15.58
C ILE A 141 -15.71 -15.07 -14.08
N ILE A 142 -15.31 -16.20 -13.48
CA ILE A 142 -15.27 -16.41 -12.03
C ILE A 142 -13.80 -16.34 -11.60
N LYS A 143 -13.48 -15.35 -10.75
CA LYS A 143 -12.17 -15.20 -10.12
C LYS A 143 -12.31 -15.37 -8.62
N LYS A 144 -11.56 -16.27 -8.00
CA LYS A 144 -11.59 -16.51 -6.55
C LYS A 144 -10.22 -16.82 -6.00
N LEU A 145 -9.88 -16.20 -4.88
CA LEU A 145 -8.72 -16.57 -4.06
C LEU A 145 -9.19 -17.53 -2.98
N ILE A 146 -8.70 -18.76 -3.01
CA ILE A 146 -9.06 -19.81 -2.05
C ILE A 146 -7.93 -19.87 -1.00
N PRO A 147 -8.18 -19.50 0.27
CA PRO A 147 -7.19 -19.59 1.32
C PRO A 147 -6.75 -21.03 1.55
N LEU A 148 -5.46 -21.24 1.70
CA LEU A 148 -4.91 -22.53 2.10
C LEU A 148 -4.73 -22.58 3.61
N PRO A 149 -5.15 -23.69 4.26
CA PRO A 149 -4.84 -23.92 5.66
C PRO A 149 -3.32 -23.84 5.87
N ARG A 150 -2.90 -23.18 6.94
CA ARG A 150 -1.50 -23.10 7.32
C ARG A 150 -1.34 -23.71 8.70
N TYR A 151 -0.71 -24.86 8.77
CA TYR A 151 -0.36 -25.51 10.03
C TYR A 151 0.88 -24.87 10.68
N ASP A 152 1.73 -24.22 9.87
CA ASP A 152 2.94 -23.55 10.33
C ASP A 152 3.00 -22.12 9.77
N ARG A 153 3.01 -21.14 10.66
CA ARG A 153 3.25 -19.74 10.31
C ARG A 153 4.73 -19.47 10.42
N ARG A 154 5.39 -19.30 9.29
CA ARG A 154 6.82 -18.97 9.29
C ARG A 154 7.05 -17.65 10.02
N ILE A 155 8.07 -17.64 10.87
CA ILE A 155 8.56 -16.40 11.47
C ILE A 155 9.15 -15.55 10.34
N HIS A 156 8.75 -14.29 10.30
CA HIS A 156 9.40 -13.33 9.42
C HIS A 156 10.82 -13.05 9.96
N LYS A 157 11.81 -13.14 9.09
CA LYS A 157 13.16 -12.65 9.38
C LYS A 157 13.36 -11.43 8.48
N PHE A 158 13.90 -10.36 9.04
CA PHE A 158 14.27 -9.19 8.26
C PHE A 158 15.15 -9.61 7.08
N ASP A 159 14.73 -9.30 5.87
CA ASP A 159 15.37 -9.73 4.61
C ASP A 159 16.24 -8.63 3.98
N GLY A 160 16.39 -7.50 4.67
CA GLY A 160 17.08 -6.31 4.19
C GLY A 160 16.11 -5.18 3.84
N GLU A 161 14.86 -5.49 3.60
CA GLU A 161 13.81 -4.55 3.21
C GLU A 161 12.60 -4.62 4.16
N HIS A 162 11.98 -5.79 4.35
CA HIS A 162 10.77 -5.94 5.16
C HIS A 162 11.10 -6.35 6.60
N TYR A 163 10.47 -5.69 7.56
CA TYR A 163 10.48 -6.07 8.97
C TYR A 163 9.37 -7.04 9.32
N TRP A 164 8.26 -7.01 8.59
CA TRP A 164 7.08 -7.84 8.82
C TRP A 164 6.21 -7.95 7.56
N GLU A 165 5.36 -8.99 7.52
CA GLU A 165 4.38 -9.19 6.45
C GLU A 165 3.10 -9.80 7.03
N ILE A 166 1.95 -9.46 6.47
CA ILE A 166 0.68 -10.09 6.82
C ILE A 166 0.75 -11.61 6.59
N GLY A 167 0.22 -12.39 7.53
CA GLY A 167 0.18 -13.85 7.45
C GLY A 167 1.42 -14.56 7.98
N LYS A 168 2.49 -13.84 8.32
CA LYS A 168 3.63 -14.38 9.08
C LYS A 168 3.28 -14.51 10.57
N ALA A 169 4.10 -15.26 11.33
CA ALA A 169 3.95 -15.38 12.77
C ALA A 169 4.04 -14.00 13.44
N GLY A 170 3.11 -13.70 14.34
CA GLY A 170 3.00 -12.39 14.99
C GLY A 170 2.25 -11.32 14.21
N TYR A 171 1.98 -11.53 12.90
CA TYR A 171 1.33 -10.54 12.02
C TYR A 171 0.10 -11.11 11.28
N PRO A 172 -0.89 -11.70 11.99
CA PRO A 172 -2.12 -12.14 11.36
C PRO A 172 -2.94 -10.94 10.88
N LEU A 173 -3.75 -11.12 9.82
CA LEU A 173 -4.57 -10.05 9.25
C LEU A 173 -5.45 -9.36 10.30
N ASN A 174 -6.05 -10.11 11.22
CA ASN A 174 -6.91 -9.54 12.27
C ASN A 174 -6.16 -8.62 13.24
N LYS A 175 -4.85 -8.81 13.43
CA LYS A 175 -4.03 -7.86 14.21
C LYS A 175 -3.84 -6.57 13.43
N ILE A 176 -3.50 -6.66 12.15
CA ILE A 176 -3.31 -5.49 11.28
C ILE A 176 -4.59 -4.66 11.19
N THR A 177 -5.75 -5.32 10.97
CA THR A 177 -7.05 -4.61 10.92
C THR A 177 -7.38 -3.91 12.24
N LYS A 178 -7.19 -4.59 13.38
CA LYS A 178 -7.39 -3.98 14.70
C LYS A 178 -6.47 -2.79 14.96
N ASP A 179 -5.21 -2.89 14.53
CA ASP A 179 -4.26 -1.78 14.67
C ASP A 179 -4.63 -0.59 13.79
N ILE A 180 -5.13 -0.81 12.57
CA ILE A 180 -5.70 0.23 11.70
C ILE A 180 -6.92 0.89 12.36
N GLU A 181 -7.87 0.12 12.86
CA GLU A 181 -9.08 0.61 13.51
C GLU A 181 -8.77 1.34 14.83
N SER A 182 -7.71 0.93 15.54
CA SER A 182 -7.30 1.56 16.81
C SER A 182 -6.87 3.03 16.66
N VAL A 183 -6.49 3.46 15.46
CA VAL A 183 -6.19 4.86 15.13
C VAL A 183 -7.38 5.60 14.52
N ARG A 184 -8.59 5.07 14.70
CA ARG A 184 -9.89 5.63 14.30
C ARG A 184 -10.22 5.56 12.80
N PHE A 185 -9.47 4.85 11.99
CA PHE A 185 -9.89 4.54 10.63
C PHE A 185 -10.98 3.47 10.61
N ASN A 186 -11.97 3.67 9.73
CA ASN A 186 -12.92 2.63 9.35
C ASN A 186 -12.43 1.96 8.07
N ILE A 187 -12.28 0.62 8.07
CA ILE A 187 -11.93 -0.14 6.89
C ILE A 187 -13.16 -0.30 6.01
N VAL A 188 -13.24 0.47 4.92
CA VAL A 188 -14.37 0.40 3.96
C VAL A 188 -14.23 -0.80 3.06
N LYS A 189 -13.00 -1.12 2.63
CA LYS A 189 -12.70 -2.19 1.69
C LYS A 189 -11.33 -2.77 2.00
N THR A 190 -11.21 -4.08 1.97
CA THR A 190 -9.91 -4.76 1.94
C THR A 190 -9.96 -5.97 1.03
N TYR A 191 -8.95 -6.13 0.19
CA TYR A 191 -8.86 -7.24 -0.74
C TYR A 191 -7.40 -7.49 -1.13
N ARG A 192 -7.15 -8.66 -1.68
CA ARG A 192 -5.88 -9.00 -2.33
C ARG A 192 -6.06 -8.91 -3.84
N VAL A 193 -5.05 -8.39 -4.53
CA VAL A 193 -5.04 -8.37 -5.99
C VAL A 193 -5.07 -9.82 -6.50
N PHE A 194 -6.05 -10.15 -7.34
CA PHE A 194 -6.22 -11.54 -7.79
C PHE A 194 -5.02 -12.03 -8.59
N GLU A 195 -4.49 -11.20 -9.45
CA GLU A 195 -3.35 -11.50 -10.32
C GLU A 195 -2.02 -11.49 -9.56
N TYR A 196 -1.94 -10.70 -8.48
CA TYR A 196 -0.78 -10.57 -7.60
C TYR A 196 -1.18 -10.61 -6.12
N PRO A 197 -1.57 -11.78 -5.59
CA PRO A 197 -2.15 -11.88 -4.25
C PRO A 197 -1.20 -11.54 -3.10
N TYR A 198 0.04 -11.23 -3.38
CA TYR A 198 0.99 -10.71 -2.40
C TYR A 198 0.65 -9.27 -1.97
N HIS A 199 0.05 -8.46 -2.85
CA HIS A 199 -0.40 -7.13 -2.50
C HIS A 199 -1.84 -7.15 -1.97
N ARG A 200 -2.01 -6.72 -0.72
CA ARG A 200 -3.31 -6.50 -0.08
C ARG A 200 -3.59 -5.02 0.06
N PHE A 201 -4.72 -4.59 -0.44
CA PHE A 201 -5.20 -3.22 -0.34
C PHE A 201 -6.14 -3.03 0.85
N PHE A 202 -6.10 -1.83 1.42
CA PHE A 202 -7.03 -1.33 2.42
C PHE A 202 -7.47 0.07 2.00
N VAL A 203 -8.77 0.26 1.80
CA VAL A 203 -9.39 1.58 1.63
C VAL A 203 -9.99 1.96 2.97
N LEU A 204 -9.51 3.05 3.53
CA LEU A 204 -9.79 3.51 4.88
C LEU A 204 -10.55 4.83 4.82
N LYS A 205 -11.55 4.97 5.67
CA LYS A 205 -12.30 6.22 5.85
C LYS A 205 -12.00 6.82 7.23
N LYS A 206 -11.73 8.12 7.24
CA LYS A 206 -11.56 8.92 8.46
C LYS A 206 -12.91 9.29 9.06
#